data_ccc2d3f49e1482652677953f30debca7
#
_entry.id   ccc2d3f49e1482652677953f30debca7
#
_cell.length_a   1.000
_cell.length_b   1.000
_cell.length_c   1.000
_cell.angle_alpha   90.00
_cell.angle_beta   90.00
_cell.angle_gamma   90.00
#
_symmetry.space_group_name_H-M   'P 1'
#
loop_
_entity.id
_entity.type
_entity.pdbx_description
1 polymer ?
#
loop_
_entity_poly.entity_id
_entity_poly.type
_entity_poly.pdbx_seq_one_letter_code
_entity_poly.pdbx_strand_id
1 'polypeptide(L)'
;LMEMLIVVAIIAILVAIAIPTFSNQLEKAREATDMANIRAAYAEVMASALTGEEGTDVTYTEAAGTWVKEVNATQKVADWQTAGGAPTIGGVKNVPAHVVTEKWTITYNEKDATTTIK
;
A
#
# COMPACT_ATOMS: atom_id res chain seq x y z
N LEU A 1 -40.76 12.75 -26.11
CA LEU A 1 -40.83 12.38 -24.70
C LEU A 1 -40.38 10.94 -24.46
N MET A 2 -40.90 9.99 -25.25
CA MET A 2 -40.52 8.58 -25.11
C MET A 2 -39.06 8.36 -25.46
N GLU A 3 -38.51 9.07 -26.42
CA GLU A 3 -37.14 9.06 -26.83
C GLU A 3 -36.21 9.45 -25.67
N MET A 4 -36.57 10.46 -24.92
CA MET A 4 -35.79 10.90 -23.76
C MET A 4 -35.84 9.88 -22.62
N LEU A 5 -36.99 9.22 -22.43
CA LEU A 5 -37.13 8.17 -21.42
C LEU A 5 -36.21 6.98 -21.72
N ILE A 6 -36.13 6.58 -22.98
CA ILE A 6 -35.24 5.50 -23.41
C ILE A 6 -33.78 5.86 -23.14
N VAL A 7 -33.35 7.07 -23.47
CA VAL A 7 -31.99 7.54 -23.23
C VAL A 7 -31.65 7.51 -21.74
N VAL A 8 -32.53 8.02 -20.89
CA VAL A 8 -32.34 8.02 -19.43
C VAL A 8 -32.24 6.60 -18.90
N ALA A 9 -33.10 5.70 -19.40
CA ALA A 9 -33.08 4.28 -18.98
C ALA A 9 -31.75 3.59 -19.32
N ILE A 10 -31.23 3.84 -20.52
CA ILE A 10 -29.95 3.27 -20.96
C ILE A 10 -28.81 3.81 -20.10
N ILE A 11 -28.79 5.10 -19.83
CA ILE A 11 -27.77 5.73 -18.97
C ILE A 11 -27.81 5.12 -17.57
N ALA A 12 -29.01 4.93 -16.99
CA ALA A 12 -29.18 4.36 -15.67
C ALA A 12 -28.59 2.93 -15.58
N ILE A 13 -28.84 2.11 -16.60
CA ILE A 13 -28.31 0.75 -16.67
C ILE A 13 -26.80 0.74 -16.78
N LEU A 14 -26.24 1.59 -17.63
CA LEU A 14 -24.78 1.69 -17.80
C LEU A 14 -24.09 2.15 -16.51
N VAL A 15 -24.66 3.11 -15.82
CA VAL A 15 -24.12 3.60 -14.55
C VAL A 15 -24.17 2.51 -13.48
N ALA A 16 -25.27 1.75 -13.40
CA ALA A 16 -25.42 0.65 -12.44
C ALA A 16 -24.36 -0.44 -12.62
N ILE A 17 -23.93 -0.70 -13.86
CA ILE A 17 -22.89 -1.68 -14.16
C ILE A 17 -21.49 -1.08 -13.90
N ALA A 18 -21.28 0.17 -14.26
CA ALA A 18 -19.95 0.83 -14.21
C ALA A 18 -19.47 1.10 -12.78
N ILE A 19 -20.34 1.49 -11.85
CA ILE A 19 -19.97 1.87 -10.48
C ILE A 19 -19.24 0.74 -9.74
N PRO A 20 -19.78 -0.49 -9.62
CA PRO A 20 -19.08 -1.56 -8.92
C PRO A 20 -17.73 -1.92 -9.55
N THR A 21 -17.67 -1.99 -10.88
CA THR A 21 -16.44 -2.28 -11.61
C THR A 21 -15.39 -1.21 -11.37
N PHE A 22 -15.78 0.06 -11.43
CA PHE A 22 -14.88 1.19 -11.19
C PHE A 22 -14.33 1.16 -9.76
N SER A 23 -15.17 0.89 -8.75
CA SER A 23 -14.76 0.82 -7.36
C SER A 23 -13.72 -0.28 -7.12
N ASN A 24 -13.91 -1.45 -7.73
CA ASN A 24 -12.97 -2.56 -7.64
C ASN A 24 -11.62 -2.23 -8.27
N GLN A 25 -11.64 -1.60 -9.46
CA GLN A 25 -10.40 -1.18 -10.13
C GLN A 25 -9.68 -0.09 -9.36
N LEU A 26 -10.42 0.82 -8.75
CA LEU A 26 -9.85 1.89 -7.94
C LEU A 26 -9.16 1.33 -6.68
N GLU A 27 -9.76 0.33 -6.03
CA GLU A 27 -9.13 -0.33 -4.89
C GLU A 27 -7.84 -1.04 -5.29
N LYS A 28 -7.82 -1.76 -6.42
CA LYS A 28 -6.61 -2.37 -6.96
C LYS A 28 -5.53 -1.34 -7.27
N ALA A 29 -5.93 -0.17 -7.77
CA ALA A 29 -4.99 0.93 -8.02
C ALA A 29 -4.40 1.47 -6.71
N ARG A 30 -5.19 1.58 -5.65
CA ARG A 30 -4.72 1.95 -4.32
C ARG A 30 -3.72 0.93 -3.77
N GLU A 31 -4.00 -0.35 -3.93
CA GLU A 31 -3.08 -1.43 -3.55
C GLU A 31 -1.74 -1.32 -4.28
N ALA A 32 -1.78 -1.07 -5.59
CA ALA A 32 -0.57 -0.90 -6.40
C ALA A 32 0.24 0.31 -5.92
N THR A 33 -0.43 1.41 -5.61
CA THR A 33 0.20 2.62 -5.05
C THR A 33 0.82 2.33 -3.69
N ASP A 34 0.10 1.66 -2.82
CA ASP A 34 0.60 1.30 -1.48
C ASP A 34 1.80 0.36 -1.57
N MET A 35 1.75 -0.65 -2.45
CA MET A 35 2.89 -1.54 -2.68
C MET A 35 4.12 -0.78 -3.19
N ALA A 36 3.92 0.17 -4.11
CA ALA A 36 5.01 0.99 -4.62
C ALA A 36 5.61 1.87 -3.51
N ASN A 37 4.76 2.46 -2.67
CA ASN A 37 5.19 3.29 -1.54
C ASN A 37 5.94 2.46 -0.49
N ILE A 38 5.49 1.25 -0.19
CA ILE A 38 6.18 0.35 0.73
C ILE A 38 7.55 -0.06 0.18
N ARG A 39 7.63 -0.39 -1.11
CA ARG A 39 8.90 -0.71 -1.77
C ARG A 39 9.88 0.46 -1.74
N ALA A 40 9.39 1.67 -2.01
CA ALA A 40 10.21 2.87 -1.94
C ALA A 40 10.71 3.13 -0.52
N ALA A 41 9.86 2.99 0.47
CA ALA A 41 10.23 3.14 1.87
C ALA A 41 11.24 2.08 2.33
N TYR A 42 11.05 0.85 1.90
CA TYR A 42 12.01 -0.23 2.14
C TYR A 42 13.40 0.13 1.58
N ALA A 43 13.44 0.61 0.34
CA ALA A 43 14.70 1.03 -0.29
C ALA A 43 15.37 2.17 0.46
N GLU A 44 14.60 3.13 0.94
CA GLU A 44 15.12 4.25 1.74
C GLU A 44 15.68 3.79 3.09
N VAL A 45 14.99 2.88 3.76
CA VAL A 45 15.44 2.28 5.02
C VAL A 45 16.76 1.54 4.80
N MET A 46 16.86 0.74 3.74
CA MET A 46 18.08 -0.01 3.44
C MET A 46 19.23 0.90 3.05
N ALA A 47 18.98 1.96 2.28
CA ALA A 47 19.99 2.94 1.93
C ALA A 47 20.51 3.66 3.16
N SER A 48 19.64 4.07 4.08
CA SER A 48 20.01 4.69 5.35
C SER A 48 20.86 3.75 6.21
N ALA A 49 20.46 2.49 6.30
CA ALA A 49 21.22 1.48 7.05
C ALA A 49 22.62 1.24 6.46
N LEU A 50 22.76 1.27 5.14
CA LEU A 50 24.04 1.08 4.46
C LEU A 50 24.98 2.28 4.60
N THR A 51 24.45 3.50 4.56
CA THR A 51 25.24 4.73 4.67
C THR A 51 25.50 5.14 6.10
N GLY A 52 24.69 4.65 7.05
CA GLY A 52 24.76 5.06 8.45
C GLY A 52 24.15 6.44 8.72
N GLU A 53 23.42 7.00 7.76
CA GLU A 53 22.80 8.32 7.87
C GLU A 53 21.29 8.21 7.73
N GLU A 54 20.57 8.91 8.60
CA GLU A 54 19.11 8.97 8.51
C GLU A 54 18.68 9.68 7.22
N GLY A 55 17.85 9.01 6.44
CA GLY A 55 17.22 9.58 5.24
C GLY A 55 15.94 10.33 5.60
N THR A 56 15.19 10.72 4.56
CA THR A 56 13.91 11.42 4.73
C THR A 56 12.92 10.52 5.47
N ASP A 57 12.48 10.98 6.65
CA ASP A 57 11.52 10.26 7.51
C ASP A 57 11.99 8.85 7.92
N VAL A 58 13.27 8.58 7.86
CA VAL A 58 13.86 7.35 8.39
C VAL A 58 14.50 7.68 9.73
N THR A 59 14.09 6.98 10.78
CA THR A 59 14.58 7.20 12.14
C THR A 59 15.46 6.04 12.58
N TYR A 60 16.61 6.35 13.15
CA TYR A 60 17.52 5.36 13.74
C TYR A 60 17.40 5.38 15.26
N THR A 61 17.28 4.19 15.84
CA THR A 61 17.30 4.02 17.30
C THR A 61 18.53 3.20 17.68
N GLU A 62 19.52 3.87 18.25
CA GLU A 62 20.83 3.27 18.58
C GLU A 62 20.69 2.12 19.57
N ALA A 63 19.88 2.29 20.61
CA ALA A 63 19.70 1.26 21.63
C ALA A 63 19.19 -0.07 21.07
N ALA A 64 18.26 0.00 20.11
CA ALA A 64 17.69 -1.17 19.44
C ALA A 64 18.47 -1.60 18.19
N GLY A 65 19.24 -0.69 17.59
CA GLY A 65 19.91 -0.91 16.31
C GLY A 65 18.93 -0.97 15.15
N THR A 66 17.84 -0.18 15.21
CA THR A 66 16.75 -0.25 14.23
C THR A 66 16.62 1.03 13.40
N TRP A 67 16.36 0.83 12.11
CA TRP A 67 16.05 1.87 11.15
C TRP A 67 14.58 1.71 10.78
N VAL A 68 13.78 2.75 10.99
CA VAL A 68 12.32 2.68 10.89
C VAL A 68 11.79 3.77 9.98
N LYS A 69 10.83 3.41 9.12
CA LYS A 69 10.04 4.35 8.34
C LYS A 69 8.58 3.91 8.33
N GLU A 70 7.68 4.88 8.44
CA GLU A 70 6.25 4.64 8.34
C GLU A 70 5.71 5.04 6.96
N VAL A 71 4.73 4.28 6.47
CA VAL A 71 4.03 4.54 5.20
C VAL A 71 2.54 4.57 5.46
N ASN A 72 1.88 5.64 5.06
CA ASN A 72 0.43 5.76 5.18
C ASN A 72 -0.27 4.89 4.13
N ALA A 73 -1.31 4.17 4.55
CA ALA A 73 -2.12 3.37 3.64
C ALA A 73 -3.14 4.24 2.90
N THR A 74 -3.43 3.88 1.65
CA THR A 74 -4.48 4.53 0.85
C THR A 74 -5.65 3.58 0.56
N GLN A 75 -5.49 2.30 0.83
CA GLN A 75 -6.53 1.28 0.64
C GLN A 75 -7.73 1.55 1.53
N LYS A 76 -8.91 1.20 1.05
CA LYS A 76 -10.17 1.28 1.83
C LYS A 76 -10.65 -0.09 2.30
N VAL A 77 -10.12 -1.16 1.75
CA VAL A 77 -10.45 -2.53 2.13
C VAL A 77 -9.22 -3.15 2.79
N ALA A 78 -9.41 -3.69 4.00
CA ALA A 78 -8.34 -4.28 4.80
C ALA A 78 -7.99 -5.70 4.33
N ASP A 79 -7.81 -5.87 3.02
CA ASP A 79 -7.43 -7.14 2.41
C ASP A 79 -6.86 -6.86 1.02
N TRP A 80 -5.96 -7.72 0.56
CA TRP A 80 -5.39 -7.60 -0.77
C TRP A 80 -6.37 -8.13 -1.80
N GLN A 81 -6.93 -7.24 -2.63
CA GLN A 81 -7.87 -7.59 -3.70
C GLN A 81 -7.16 -8.04 -4.98
N THR A 82 -5.87 -7.76 -5.09
CA THR A 82 -5.07 -8.16 -6.24
C THR A 82 -4.81 -9.66 -6.22
N ALA A 83 -4.85 -10.29 -7.39
CA ALA A 83 -4.57 -11.72 -7.53
C ALA A 83 -3.17 -12.05 -6.95
N GLY A 84 -3.10 -13.11 -6.16
CA GLY A 84 -1.88 -13.53 -5.50
C GLY A 84 -1.83 -13.21 -4.00
N GLY A 85 -2.79 -12.42 -3.49
CA GLY A 85 -2.90 -12.11 -2.07
C GLY A 85 -1.77 -11.21 -1.55
N ALA A 86 -1.35 -11.43 -0.33
CA ALA A 86 -0.36 -10.61 0.33
C ALA A 86 0.99 -10.61 -0.40
N PRO A 87 1.56 -9.43 -0.70
CA PRO A 87 2.81 -9.34 -1.45
C PRO A 87 4.02 -9.69 -0.62
N THR A 88 5.11 -10.01 -1.32
CA THR A 88 6.44 -10.14 -0.74
C THR A 88 7.25 -8.91 -1.14
N ILE A 89 7.76 -8.18 -0.18
CA ILE A 89 8.52 -6.95 -0.42
C ILE A 89 9.85 -7.04 0.31
N GLY A 90 10.95 -6.92 -0.44
CA GLY A 90 12.28 -6.99 0.15
C GLY A 90 12.58 -8.28 0.89
N GLY A 91 12.00 -9.41 0.44
CA GLY A 91 12.11 -10.70 1.11
C GLY A 91 11.14 -10.90 2.27
N VAL A 92 10.42 -9.87 2.68
CA VAL A 92 9.37 -9.99 3.72
C VAL A 92 8.11 -10.53 3.10
N LYS A 93 7.70 -11.71 3.53
CA LYS A 93 6.49 -12.39 3.02
C LYS A 93 5.26 -11.98 3.81
N ASN A 94 4.10 -12.12 3.18
CA ASN A 94 2.80 -11.89 3.81
C ASN A 94 2.67 -10.51 4.42
N VAL A 95 3.06 -9.48 3.68
CA VAL A 95 2.88 -8.09 4.12
C VAL A 95 1.39 -7.85 4.38
N PRO A 96 1.00 -7.38 5.59
CA PRO A 96 -0.41 -7.20 5.91
C PRO A 96 -1.04 -6.06 5.11
N ALA A 97 -2.34 -6.15 4.85
CA ALA A 97 -3.10 -5.06 4.27
C ALA A 97 -3.51 -4.08 5.37
N HIS A 98 -3.50 -2.80 5.06
CA HIS A 98 -3.94 -1.74 5.95
C HIS A 98 -4.90 -0.80 5.24
N VAL A 99 -5.80 -0.19 5.99
CA VAL A 99 -6.72 0.81 5.44
C VAL A 99 -6.21 2.23 5.68
N VAL A 100 -6.83 3.19 5.02
CA VAL A 100 -6.41 4.61 4.99
C VAL A 100 -6.15 5.26 6.36
N THR A 101 -6.70 4.70 7.44
CA THR A 101 -6.46 5.19 8.80
C THR A 101 -5.25 4.54 9.47
N GLU A 102 -4.61 3.60 8.80
CA GLU A 102 -3.51 2.81 9.31
C GLU A 102 -2.20 3.12 8.56
N LYS A 103 -1.12 2.57 9.05
CA LYS A 103 0.22 2.74 8.46
C LYS A 103 0.96 1.42 8.45
N TRP A 104 1.85 1.24 7.48
CA TRP A 104 2.89 0.22 7.57
C TRP A 104 4.10 0.79 8.28
N THR A 105 4.70 0.00 9.14
CA THR A 105 5.98 0.32 9.78
C THR A 105 7.04 -0.63 9.23
N ILE A 106 8.02 -0.07 8.54
CA ILE A 106 9.14 -0.82 7.97
C ILE A 106 10.32 -0.67 8.92
N THR A 107 10.77 -1.78 9.48
CA THR A 107 11.86 -1.80 10.45
C THR A 107 12.98 -2.71 9.96
N TYR A 108 14.19 -2.18 9.88
CA TYR A 108 15.40 -2.98 9.66
C TYR A 108 16.22 -2.99 10.95
N ASN A 109 16.55 -4.18 11.41
CA ASN A 109 17.40 -4.37 12.60
C ASN A 109 18.79 -4.77 12.15
N GLU A 110 19.76 -3.89 12.33
CA GLU A 110 21.13 -4.12 11.87
C GLU A 110 21.87 -5.19 12.69
N LYS A 111 21.46 -5.43 13.93
CA LYS A 111 22.07 -6.44 14.80
C LYS A 111 21.77 -7.86 14.30
N ASP A 112 20.54 -8.09 13.86
CA ASP A 112 20.06 -9.40 13.37
C ASP A 112 20.04 -9.49 11.85
N ALA A 113 20.24 -8.38 11.16
CA ALA A 113 20.08 -8.24 9.71
C ALA A 113 18.69 -8.69 9.24
N THR A 114 17.65 -8.34 10.02
CA THR A 114 16.25 -8.70 9.74
C THR A 114 15.41 -7.48 9.40
N THR A 115 14.44 -7.67 8.49
CA THR A 115 13.48 -6.63 8.10
C THR A 115 12.07 -7.10 8.42
N THR A 116 11.27 -6.21 8.99
CA THR A 116 9.84 -6.45 9.24
C THR A 116 9.02 -5.34 8.60
N ILE A 117 7.85 -5.70 8.07
CA ILE A 117 6.85 -4.77 7.54
C ILE A 117 5.52 -5.14 8.19
N LYS A 118 5.03 -4.25 9.04
CA LYS A 118 3.80 -4.50 9.81
C LYS A 118 2.74 -3.45 9.56
#